data_d7a2e60dcdf5f9fb68879af10ea99c3b
#
_entry.id   d7a2e60dcdf5f9fb68879af10ea99c3b
#
_cell.length_a   1.000
_cell.length_b   1.000
_cell.length_c   1.000
_cell.angle_alpha   90.00
_cell.angle_beta   90.00
_cell.angle_gamma   90.00
#
_symmetry.space_group_name_H-M   'P 1'
#
loop_
_entity.id
_entity.type
_entity.pdbx_description
1 polymer ?
#
loop_
_entity_poly.entity_id
_entity_poly.type
_entity_poly.pdbx_seq_one_letter_code
_entity_poly.pdbx_strand_id
1 'polypeptide(L)'
;MKKRGQVTIFIIVAIVLVGGIIAYFALRDGFGESVSEEMRPVYDYYISCLEASAQEGINLLGEQGGRIEIPEFEPGSAYMPFSSQLSFLGQAVPYWMYVSGNNLLREDVPRKSDMENELADYVADRIVDCDFEDFELAGYDVFVEEGVVSLDINDLSVDLDVRNKVTIFKGDSSVVVGSHEFSVGSKLGKFYGMAVDVYDYEKGSMFLENYALDVMRLYAPVTGTEIGCAPKIFVEEDIKDDIVGGLAANIGMLKLEGSYYDLASAGESYFVSDAGFRVDENVNFMYSPNWPTSIDIHGDLVAKPVGLQEGMGMMGFCYVPYHFVYDINFPVLIQFYDEKEIFQFPIGVVISKSQAREALPTTGGMSIESRVCEFANQEVDVYTYDVDLNPVEAR
;
A
#
# COMPACT_ATOMS: atom_id res chain seq x y z
N MET A 1 -74.06 -14.86 6.18
CA MET A 1 -73.27 -15.75 7.06
C MET A 1 -72.05 -16.25 6.26
N LYS A 2 -70.87 -16.30 6.84
CA LYS A 2 -69.55 -16.81 6.39
C LYS A 2 -68.46 -15.77 6.09
N LYS A 3 -68.17 -14.85 7.04
CA LYS A 3 -66.89 -14.12 7.05
C LYS A 3 -66.02 -14.46 8.29
N ARG A 4 -66.48 -15.22 9.23
CA ARG A 4 -65.74 -15.57 10.48
C ARG A 4 -64.75 -16.75 10.33
N GLY A 5 -64.96 -17.65 9.36
CA GLY A 5 -64.07 -18.81 9.16
C GLY A 5 -62.75 -18.49 8.48
N GLN A 6 -62.63 -17.47 7.64
CA GLN A 6 -61.41 -17.08 6.96
C GLN A 6 -60.33 -16.50 7.93
N VAL A 7 -60.76 -15.68 8.88
CA VAL A 7 -59.83 -15.06 9.85
C VAL A 7 -59.17 -16.13 10.74
N THR A 8 -59.94 -17.17 11.13
CA THR A 8 -59.41 -18.27 11.96
C THR A 8 -58.32 -19.10 11.27
N ILE A 9 -58.48 -19.32 9.95
CA ILE A 9 -57.47 -20.01 9.14
C ILE A 9 -56.17 -19.22 9.04
N PHE A 10 -56.26 -17.91 8.83
CA PHE A 10 -55.08 -17.01 8.78
C PHE A 10 -54.34 -16.99 10.13
N ILE A 11 -55.08 -16.95 11.25
CA ILE A 11 -54.46 -17.01 12.60
C ILE A 11 -53.73 -18.33 12.82
N ILE A 12 -54.31 -19.46 12.45
CA ILE A 12 -53.68 -20.77 12.58
C ILE A 12 -52.45 -20.87 11.72
N VAL A 13 -52.50 -20.42 10.46
CA VAL A 13 -51.34 -20.41 9.55
C VAL A 13 -50.22 -19.49 10.08
N ALA A 14 -50.56 -18.31 10.61
CA ALA A 14 -49.57 -17.41 11.22
C ALA A 14 -48.91 -18.04 12.46
N ILE A 15 -49.67 -18.71 13.33
CA ILE A 15 -49.12 -19.40 14.52
C ILE A 15 -48.19 -20.55 14.10
N VAL A 16 -48.57 -21.34 13.08
CA VAL A 16 -47.75 -22.43 12.56
C VAL A 16 -46.46 -21.92 11.94
N LEU A 17 -46.52 -20.81 11.19
CA LEU A 17 -45.32 -20.18 10.59
C LEU A 17 -44.39 -19.60 11.66
N VAL A 18 -44.93 -18.86 12.62
CA VAL A 18 -44.14 -18.29 13.72
C VAL A 18 -43.57 -19.40 14.59
N GLY A 19 -44.36 -20.42 14.92
CA GLY A 19 -43.92 -21.59 15.68
C GLY A 19 -42.85 -22.40 14.92
N GLY A 20 -43.00 -22.54 13.60
CA GLY A 20 -42.00 -23.19 12.77
C GLY A 20 -40.68 -22.41 12.68
N ILE A 21 -40.73 -21.09 12.60
CA ILE A 21 -39.55 -20.23 12.62
C ILE A 21 -38.85 -20.28 13.97
N ILE A 22 -39.59 -20.19 15.09
CA ILE A 22 -39.04 -20.32 16.45
C ILE A 22 -38.43 -21.71 16.65
N ALA A 23 -39.11 -22.77 16.21
CA ALA A 23 -38.58 -24.13 16.31
C ALA A 23 -37.32 -24.31 15.42
N TYR A 24 -37.27 -23.70 14.22
CA TYR A 24 -36.10 -23.73 13.36
C TYR A 24 -34.89 -23.05 14.04
N PHE A 25 -35.06 -21.87 14.62
CA PHE A 25 -33.96 -21.18 15.32
C PHE A 25 -33.57 -21.95 16.62
N ALA A 26 -34.52 -22.43 17.39
CA ALA A 26 -34.22 -23.19 18.61
C ALA A 26 -33.56 -24.56 18.32
N LEU A 27 -33.84 -25.17 17.17
CA LEU A 27 -33.16 -26.40 16.75
C LEU A 27 -31.79 -26.11 16.11
N ARG A 28 -31.63 -24.96 15.45
CA ARG A 28 -30.38 -24.55 14.86
C ARG A 28 -29.32 -24.23 15.96
N ASP A 29 -29.71 -23.53 17.02
CA ASP A 29 -28.82 -23.21 18.15
C ASP A 29 -28.60 -24.45 19.12
N GLY A 30 -29.35 -25.53 18.91
CA GLY A 30 -29.29 -26.76 19.76
C GLY A 30 -28.29 -27.82 19.28
N PHE A 31 -27.64 -27.65 18.12
CA PHE A 31 -26.61 -28.55 17.59
C PHE A 31 -25.18 -28.02 17.73
N GLY A 32 -24.96 -26.94 18.46
CA GLY A 32 -23.61 -26.57 18.90
C GLY A 32 -23.11 -27.67 19.85
N GLU A 33 -22.06 -28.40 19.44
CA GLU A 33 -21.36 -29.36 20.30
C GLU A 33 -20.85 -28.61 21.52
N SER A 34 -21.56 -28.76 22.67
CA SER A 34 -21.16 -28.11 23.91
C SER A 34 -19.94 -28.83 24.46
N VAL A 35 -18.77 -28.19 24.36
CA VAL A 35 -17.55 -28.64 25.00
C VAL A 35 -17.81 -28.75 26.52
N SER A 36 -17.55 -29.93 27.09
CA SER A 36 -17.73 -30.14 28.55
C SER A 36 -16.82 -29.22 29.37
N GLU A 37 -17.21 -28.86 30.59
CA GLU A 37 -16.37 -28.00 31.44
C GLU A 37 -14.95 -28.55 31.66
N GLU A 38 -14.80 -29.87 31.66
CA GLU A 38 -13.49 -30.51 31.78
C GLU A 38 -12.58 -30.34 30.57
N MET A 39 -13.14 -30.33 29.37
CA MET A 39 -12.39 -30.19 28.12
C MET A 39 -12.22 -28.72 27.66
N ARG A 40 -13.03 -27.83 28.26
CA ARG A 40 -13.05 -26.40 27.90
C ARG A 40 -11.68 -25.72 27.94
N PRO A 41 -10.81 -25.90 28.95
CA PRO A 41 -9.52 -25.25 29.01
C PRO A 41 -8.61 -25.58 27.82
N VAL A 42 -8.69 -26.83 27.34
CA VAL A 42 -7.91 -27.28 26.16
C VAL A 42 -8.47 -26.65 24.89
N TYR A 43 -9.78 -26.61 24.76
CA TYR A 43 -10.46 -26.01 23.62
C TYR A 43 -10.26 -24.49 23.56
N ASP A 44 -10.38 -23.79 24.70
CA ASP A 44 -10.14 -22.35 24.79
C ASP A 44 -8.67 -22.01 24.45
N TYR A 45 -7.73 -22.86 24.84
CA TYR A 45 -6.32 -22.73 24.43
C TYR A 45 -6.15 -22.89 22.93
N TYR A 46 -6.81 -23.87 22.31
CA TYR A 46 -6.79 -24.05 20.85
C TYR A 46 -7.32 -22.80 20.13
N ILE A 47 -8.44 -22.25 20.56
CA ILE A 47 -8.97 -20.99 19.98
C ILE A 47 -7.98 -19.84 20.15
N SER A 48 -7.38 -19.69 21.34
CA SER A 48 -6.36 -18.65 21.57
C SER A 48 -5.11 -18.83 20.71
N CYS A 49 -4.73 -20.06 20.38
CA CYS A 49 -3.64 -20.35 19.45
C CYS A 49 -4.00 -19.89 18.03
N LEU A 50 -5.22 -20.17 17.56
CA LEU A 50 -5.71 -19.70 16.27
C LEU A 50 -5.82 -18.17 16.21
N GLU A 51 -6.32 -17.54 17.29
CA GLU A 51 -6.37 -16.07 17.40
C GLU A 51 -4.98 -15.45 17.29
N ALA A 52 -3.97 -16.05 17.95
CA ALA A 52 -2.58 -15.59 17.87
C ALA A 52 -2.02 -15.71 16.45
N SER A 53 -2.28 -16.85 15.78
CA SER A 53 -1.86 -17.06 14.38
C SER A 53 -2.55 -16.06 13.42
N ALA A 54 -3.85 -15.80 13.63
CA ALA A 54 -4.58 -14.80 12.86
C ALA A 54 -4.02 -13.39 13.09
N GLN A 55 -3.72 -13.01 14.34
CA GLN A 55 -3.13 -11.72 14.67
C GLN A 55 -1.73 -11.55 14.03
N GLU A 56 -0.93 -12.60 14.00
CA GLU A 56 0.37 -12.57 13.30
C GLU A 56 0.21 -12.34 11.80
N GLY A 57 -0.71 -13.04 11.14
CA GLY A 57 -1.04 -12.84 9.73
C GLY A 57 -1.60 -11.44 9.43
N ILE A 58 -2.44 -10.91 10.32
CA ILE A 58 -2.97 -9.54 10.25
C ILE A 58 -1.81 -8.52 10.29
N ASN A 59 -0.85 -8.71 11.20
CA ASN A 59 0.32 -7.84 11.29
C ASN A 59 1.17 -7.91 10.01
N LEU A 60 1.40 -9.11 9.47
CA LEU A 60 2.12 -9.28 8.21
C LEU A 60 1.43 -8.56 7.05
N LEU A 61 0.11 -8.69 6.91
CA LEU A 61 -0.66 -7.95 5.90
C LEU A 61 -0.46 -6.43 6.04
N GLY A 62 -0.52 -5.93 7.27
CA GLY A 62 -0.33 -4.50 7.54
C GLY A 62 1.09 -4.02 7.22
N GLU A 63 2.10 -4.77 7.63
CA GLU A 63 3.51 -4.42 7.46
C GLU A 63 4.00 -4.57 6.02
N GLN A 64 3.36 -5.42 5.22
CA GLN A 64 3.79 -5.77 3.87
C GLN A 64 2.83 -5.26 2.77
N GLY A 65 2.07 -4.20 3.07
CA GLY A 65 1.23 -3.52 2.07
C GLY A 65 0.03 -4.32 1.60
N GLY A 66 -0.52 -5.18 2.47
CA GLY A 66 -1.67 -6.04 2.19
C GLY A 66 -1.31 -7.39 1.58
N ARG A 67 -0.07 -7.86 1.77
CA ARG A 67 0.38 -9.18 1.31
C ARG A 67 1.07 -9.95 2.42
N ILE A 68 0.85 -11.26 2.46
CA ILE A 68 1.63 -12.20 3.26
C ILE A 68 2.69 -12.84 2.36
N GLU A 69 2.29 -13.26 1.18
CA GLU A 69 3.18 -13.79 0.16
C GLU A 69 3.74 -12.63 -0.68
N ILE A 70 5.02 -12.31 -0.46
CA ILE A 70 5.70 -11.24 -1.20
C ILE A 70 6.01 -11.72 -2.61
N PRO A 71 5.64 -10.95 -3.67
CA PRO A 71 5.99 -11.26 -5.05
C PRO A 71 7.50 -11.38 -5.25
N GLU A 72 7.92 -12.12 -6.28
CA GLU A 72 9.33 -12.27 -6.62
C GLU A 72 9.99 -10.89 -6.86
N PHE A 73 11.22 -10.75 -6.36
CA PHE A 73 11.96 -9.49 -6.45
C PHE A 73 12.36 -9.18 -7.89
N GLU A 74 11.87 -8.06 -8.41
CA GLU A 74 12.30 -7.48 -9.68
C GLU A 74 13.17 -6.24 -9.42
N PRO A 75 14.44 -6.23 -9.88
CA PRO A 75 15.33 -5.09 -9.66
C PRO A 75 14.91 -3.88 -10.48
N GLY A 76 15.22 -2.68 -9.99
CA GLY A 76 15.13 -1.45 -10.75
C GLY A 76 16.12 -1.40 -11.93
N SER A 77 16.09 -0.31 -12.67
CA SER A 77 16.96 -0.09 -13.82
C SER A 77 17.67 1.26 -13.74
N ALA A 78 18.61 1.51 -14.64
CA ALA A 78 19.29 2.81 -14.75
C ALA A 78 18.33 3.97 -15.08
N TYR A 79 17.16 3.68 -15.64
CA TYR A 79 16.14 4.67 -16.00
C TYR A 79 15.05 4.85 -14.97
N MET A 80 14.95 3.92 -14.03
CA MET A 80 13.97 3.93 -12.95
C MET A 80 14.55 3.15 -11.74
N PRO A 81 14.84 3.84 -10.62
CA PRO A 81 15.55 3.21 -9.52
C PRO A 81 14.66 2.24 -8.70
N PHE A 82 13.34 2.28 -8.89
CA PHE A 82 12.44 1.43 -8.14
C PHE A 82 12.56 -0.04 -8.56
N SER A 83 12.73 -0.92 -7.57
CA SER A 83 12.49 -2.35 -7.70
C SER A 83 11.01 -2.66 -7.50
N SER A 84 10.60 -3.93 -7.55
CA SER A 84 9.20 -4.32 -7.25
C SER A 84 8.78 -4.05 -5.80
N GLN A 85 9.74 -3.84 -4.89
CA GLN A 85 9.50 -3.68 -3.45
C GLN A 85 10.52 -2.76 -2.79
N LEU A 86 10.07 -2.01 -1.77
CA LEU A 86 10.92 -1.19 -0.91
C LEU A 86 11.39 -2.04 0.28
N SER A 87 12.69 -1.98 0.60
CA SER A 87 13.20 -2.56 1.85
C SER A 87 13.04 -1.54 2.98
N PHE A 88 12.21 -1.87 3.96
CA PHE A 88 11.99 -1.06 5.15
C PHE A 88 12.18 -1.89 6.42
N LEU A 89 13.12 -1.50 7.28
CA LEU A 89 13.48 -2.21 8.53
C LEU A 89 13.76 -3.71 8.35
N GLY A 90 14.25 -4.11 7.17
CA GLY A 90 14.57 -5.50 6.85
C GLY A 90 13.41 -6.29 6.26
N GLN A 91 12.25 -5.68 6.15
CA GLN A 91 11.09 -6.27 5.47
C GLN A 91 10.97 -5.74 4.04
N ALA A 92 10.40 -6.55 3.16
CA ALA A 92 10.08 -6.19 1.80
C ALA A 92 8.64 -5.70 1.73
N VAL A 93 8.44 -4.47 1.27
CA VAL A 93 7.10 -3.88 1.10
C VAL A 93 6.87 -3.61 -0.39
N PRO A 94 5.99 -4.35 -1.07
CA PRO A 94 5.71 -4.16 -2.49
C PRO A 94 5.18 -2.75 -2.79
N TYR A 95 5.65 -2.15 -3.90
CA TYR A 95 5.12 -0.85 -4.35
C TYR A 95 3.68 -1.00 -4.83
N TRP A 96 2.79 -0.18 -4.31
CA TRP A 96 1.44 -0.09 -4.84
C TRP A 96 1.38 0.60 -6.19
N MET A 97 2.25 1.60 -6.39
CA MET A 97 2.28 2.36 -7.64
C MET A 97 3.66 2.98 -7.90
N TYR A 98 4.08 2.98 -9.16
CA TYR A 98 5.11 3.86 -9.69
C TYR A 98 4.98 3.99 -11.21
N VAL A 99 5.54 5.06 -11.77
CA VAL A 99 5.61 5.25 -13.22
C VAL A 99 6.96 4.74 -13.72
N SER A 100 6.95 3.74 -14.59
CA SER A 100 8.17 3.12 -15.12
C SER A 100 8.91 4.04 -16.10
N GLY A 101 10.18 3.73 -16.41
CA GLY A 101 11.02 4.53 -17.31
C GLY A 101 10.46 4.74 -18.74
N ASN A 102 9.59 3.85 -19.19
CA ASN A 102 8.85 3.99 -20.45
C ASN A 102 7.49 4.69 -20.29
N ASN A 103 7.27 5.35 -19.17
CA ASN A 103 6.07 6.11 -18.84
C ASN A 103 4.79 5.27 -18.69
N LEU A 104 4.92 4.00 -18.33
CA LEU A 104 3.78 3.14 -18.04
C LEU A 104 3.54 3.10 -16.53
N LEU A 105 2.26 3.22 -16.13
CA LEU A 105 1.86 3.03 -14.76
C LEU A 105 2.01 1.56 -14.39
N ARG A 106 2.71 1.30 -13.29
CA ARG A 106 2.82 0.01 -12.64
C ARG A 106 2.01 0.08 -11.35
N GLU A 107 1.05 -0.82 -11.23
CA GLU A 107 0.13 -0.89 -10.09
C GLU A 107 0.11 -2.32 -9.56
N ASP A 108 0.26 -2.48 -8.26
CA ASP A 108 0.14 -3.75 -7.55
C ASP A 108 -0.59 -3.54 -6.21
N VAL A 109 -1.81 -3.02 -6.28
CA VAL A 109 -2.68 -2.84 -5.11
C VAL A 109 -3.42 -4.14 -4.85
N PRO A 110 -3.23 -4.82 -3.70
CA PRO A 110 -3.95 -6.04 -3.38
C PRO A 110 -5.44 -5.74 -3.23
N ARG A 111 -6.30 -6.64 -3.70
CA ARG A 111 -7.72 -6.55 -3.40
C ARG A 111 -7.98 -7.09 -1.99
N LYS A 112 -9.04 -6.62 -1.36
CA LYS A 112 -9.46 -7.13 -0.07
C LYS A 112 -9.65 -8.66 -0.08
N SER A 113 -10.25 -9.20 -1.15
CA SER A 113 -10.41 -10.65 -1.32
C SER A 113 -9.07 -11.41 -1.43
N ASP A 114 -8.02 -10.78 -1.96
CA ASP A 114 -6.71 -11.40 -2.06
C ASP A 114 -6.07 -11.46 -0.66
N MET A 115 -6.20 -10.37 0.14
CA MET A 115 -5.78 -10.32 1.54
C MET A 115 -6.52 -11.37 2.40
N GLU A 116 -7.84 -11.51 2.20
CA GLU A 116 -8.67 -12.53 2.88
C GLU A 116 -8.19 -13.93 2.56
N ASN A 117 -7.89 -14.24 1.31
CA ASN A 117 -7.40 -15.56 0.91
C ASN A 117 -6.00 -15.83 1.47
N GLU A 118 -5.05 -14.89 1.35
CA GLU A 118 -3.70 -15.06 1.88
C GLU A 118 -3.70 -15.26 3.41
N LEU A 119 -4.56 -14.53 4.13
CA LEU A 119 -4.69 -14.69 5.58
C LEU A 119 -5.36 -16.03 5.94
N ALA A 120 -6.35 -16.46 5.17
CA ALA A 120 -7.00 -17.76 5.37
C ALA A 120 -6.00 -18.92 5.17
N ASP A 121 -5.21 -18.87 4.12
CA ASP A 121 -4.17 -19.86 3.85
C ASP A 121 -3.08 -19.84 4.94
N TYR A 122 -2.66 -18.65 5.38
CA TYR A 122 -1.70 -18.48 6.46
C TYR A 122 -2.15 -19.12 7.78
N VAL A 123 -3.42 -18.91 8.17
CA VAL A 123 -4.00 -19.52 9.39
C VAL A 123 -4.19 -21.02 9.18
N ALA A 124 -4.66 -21.46 8.00
CA ALA A 124 -4.88 -22.87 7.69
C ALA A 124 -3.59 -23.71 7.84
N ASP A 125 -2.46 -23.20 7.35
CA ASP A 125 -1.15 -23.83 7.47
C ASP A 125 -0.69 -24.00 8.92
N ARG A 126 -1.21 -23.18 9.85
CA ARG A 126 -0.83 -23.17 11.28
C ARG A 126 -1.83 -23.86 12.23
N ILE A 127 -2.93 -24.36 11.69
CA ILE A 127 -3.97 -25.05 12.51
C ILE A 127 -3.35 -26.17 13.33
N VAL A 128 -2.39 -26.92 12.77
CA VAL A 128 -1.77 -28.09 13.41
C VAL A 128 -0.55 -27.76 14.27
N ASP A 129 -0.10 -26.50 14.28
CA ASP A 129 1.12 -26.08 14.96
C ASP A 129 0.90 -25.71 16.44
N CYS A 130 -0.35 -25.77 16.92
CA CYS A 130 -0.67 -25.51 18.32
C CYS A 130 -0.03 -26.57 19.23
N ASP A 131 0.80 -26.15 20.19
CA ASP A 131 1.51 -27.04 21.11
C ASP A 131 0.65 -27.37 22.32
N PHE A 132 0.32 -28.64 22.51
CA PHE A 132 -0.48 -29.15 23.63
C PHE A 132 0.33 -29.89 24.70
N GLU A 133 1.67 -29.81 24.74
CA GLU A 133 2.53 -30.57 25.65
C GLU A 133 2.11 -30.43 27.12
N ASP A 134 1.78 -29.24 27.59
CA ASP A 134 1.34 -29.01 28.97
C ASP A 134 0.02 -29.73 29.29
N PHE A 135 -0.90 -29.82 28.33
CA PHE A 135 -2.16 -30.55 28.48
C PHE A 135 -1.97 -32.04 28.40
N GLU A 136 -1.05 -32.54 27.58
CA GLU A 136 -0.68 -33.95 27.52
C GLU A 136 -0.10 -34.42 28.85
N LEU A 137 0.78 -33.61 29.47
CA LEU A 137 1.30 -33.87 30.82
C LEU A 137 0.20 -33.87 31.88
N ALA A 138 -0.91 -33.16 31.66
CA ALA A 138 -2.08 -33.14 32.54
C ALA A 138 -3.07 -34.28 32.22
N GLY A 139 -2.74 -35.18 31.29
CA GLY A 139 -3.52 -36.40 30.96
C GLY A 139 -4.60 -36.17 29.90
N TYR A 140 -4.47 -35.14 29.08
CA TYR A 140 -5.28 -34.97 27.88
C TYR A 140 -4.52 -35.53 26.66
N ASP A 141 -5.26 -36.12 25.73
CA ASP A 141 -4.75 -36.43 24.37
C ASP A 141 -5.52 -35.57 23.38
N VAL A 142 -4.81 -34.76 22.60
CA VAL A 142 -5.40 -33.80 21.67
C VAL A 142 -4.97 -34.14 20.21
N PHE A 143 -5.97 -34.27 19.34
CA PHE A 143 -5.75 -34.52 17.91
C PHE A 143 -6.40 -33.41 17.11
N VAL A 144 -5.59 -32.68 16.34
CA VAL A 144 -6.01 -31.62 15.45
C VAL A 144 -5.79 -32.08 14.02
N GLU A 145 -6.84 -32.12 13.20
CA GLU A 145 -6.77 -32.43 11.78
C GLU A 145 -6.58 -31.12 11.00
N GLU A 146 -5.96 -31.20 9.82
CA GLU A 146 -5.94 -30.10 8.85
C GLU A 146 -7.38 -29.65 8.52
N GLY A 147 -7.53 -28.39 8.10
CA GLY A 147 -8.84 -27.83 7.83
C GLY A 147 -8.84 -26.73 6.77
N VAL A 148 -9.98 -26.09 6.65
CA VAL A 148 -10.19 -24.95 5.75
C VAL A 148 -10.59 -23.75 6.58
N VAL A 149 -9.98 -22.61 6.30
CA VAL A 149 -10.31 -21.32 6.92
C VAL A 149 -11.04 -20.47 5.91
N SER A 150 -12.09 -19.82 6.33
CA SER A 150 -12.71 -18.70 5.63
C SER A 150 -12.81 -17.52 6.58
N LEU A 151 -12.63 -16.32 6.08
CA LEU A 151 -12.65 -15.13 6.90
C LEU A 151 -13.16 -13.91 6.15
N ASP A 152 -13.61 -12.92 6.90
CA ASP A 152 -14.03 -11.61 6.43
C ASP A 152 -13.26 -10.53 7.18
N ILE A 153 -12.57 -9.64 6.45
CA ILE A 153 -11.90 -8.47 7.02
C ILE A 153 -12.91 -7.32 7.09
N ASN A 154 -13.32 -6.94 8.29
CA ASN A 154 -14.20 -5.79 8.54
C ASN A 154 -13.39 -4.58 9.02
N ASP A 155 -14.02 -3.41 9.17
CA ASP A 155 -13.33 -2.17 9.58
C ASP A 155 -12.65 -2.28 10.95
N LEU A 156 -13.23 -3.05 11.90
CA LEU A 156 -12.76 -3.15 13.28
C LEU A 156 -12.57 -4.59 13.77
N SER A 157 -12.75 -5.58 12.90
CA SER A 157 -12.55 -6.99 13.21
C SER A 157 -12.18 -7.79 11.98
N VAL A 158 -11.55 -8.92 12.23
CA VAL A 158 -11.42 -10.03 11.27
C VAL A 158 -12.18 -11.19 11.85
N ASP A 159 -13.22 -11.63 11.16
CA ASP A 159 -14.09 -12.71 11.59
C ASP A 159 -13.70 -14.00 10.86
N LEU A 160 -13.40 -15.06 11.62
CA LEU A 160 -12.89 -16.33 11.09
C LEU A 160 -13.87 -17.48 11.35
N ASP A 161 -14.06 -18.33 10.34
CA ASP A 161 -14.73 -19.63 10.40
C ASP A 161 -13.72 -20.71 9.99
N VAL A 162 -13.24 -21.47 11.01
CA VAL A 162 -12.27 -22.55 10.82
C VAL A 162 -13.00 -23.88 10.88
N ARG A 163 -12.89 -24.66 9.81
CA ARG A 163 -13.52 -25.97 9.66
C ARG A 163 -12.46 -27.04 9.64
N ASN A 164 -12.13 -27.53 10.82
CA ASN A 164 -11.27 -28.68 11.02
C ASN A 164 -11.77 -29.49 12.21
N LYS A 165 -11.31 -30.72 12.33
CA LYS A 165 -11.73 -31.60 13.41
C LYS A 165 -10.71 -31.59 14.53
N VAL A 166 -11.14 -31.15 15.71
CA VAL A 166 -10.39 -31.24 16.96
C VAL A 166 -11.02 -32.30 17.85
N THR A 167 -10.23 -33.28 18.26
CA THR A 167 -10.66 -34.36 19.19
C THR A 167 -9.82 -34.27 20.43
N ILE A 168 -10.49 -34.14 21.59
CA ILE A 168 -9.86 -34.04 22.89
C ILE A 168 -10.32 -35.25 23.73
N PHE A 169 -9.38 -35.99 24.27
CA PHE A 169 -9.63 -37.12 25.19
C PHE A 169 -9.11 -36.82 26.60
N LYS A 170 -9.79 -37.33 27.61
CA LYS A 170 -9.30 -37.39 28.98
C LYS A 170 -9.89 -38.61 29.69
N GLY A 171 -9.06 -39.60 29.92
CA GLY A 171 -9.54 -40.90 30.45
C GLY A 171 -10.58 -41.54 29.53
N ASP A 172 -11.79 -41.80 30.08
CA ASP A 172 -12.90 -42.39 29.31
C ASP A 172 -13.78 -41.37 28.59
N SER A 173 -13.51 -40.07 28.75
CA SER A 173 -14.28 -38.97 28.13
C SER A 173 -13.63 -38.45 26.87
N SER A 174 -14.44 -38.10 25.88
CA SER A 174 -13.95 -37.44 24.69
C SER A 174 -14.94 -36.41 24.16
N VAL A 175 -14.43 -35.39 23.47
CA VAL A 175 -15.21 -34.41 22.70
C VAL A 175 -14.61 -34.25 21.31
N VAL A 176 -15.46 -34.04 20.32
CA VAL A 176 -15.08 -33.75 18.95
C VAL A 176 -15.74 -32.44 18.55
N VAL A 177 -14.97 -31.48 18.06
CA VAL A 177 -15.48 -30.20 17.56
C VAL A 177 -15.02 -30.01 16.13
N GLY A 178 -15.95 -29.66 15.23
CA GLY A 178 -15.70 -29.62 13.78
C GLY A 178 -15.78 -28.23 13.15
N SER A 179 -16.21 -27.20 13.90
CA SER A 179 -16.32 -25.82 13.44
C SER A 179 -15.99 -24.85 14.55
N HIS A 180 -15.19 -23.84 14.25
CA HIS A 180 -14.66 -22.87 15.22
C HIS A 180 -14.84 -21.48 14.65
N GLU A 181 -15.76 -20.71 15.24
CA GLU A 181 -16.03 -19.34 14.86
C GLU A 181 -15.47 -18.41 15.95
N PHE A 182 -14.63 -17.45 15.55
CA PHE A 182 -14.07 -16.44 16.44
C PHE A 182 -13.77 -15.16 15.69
N SER A 183 -13.51 -14.07 16.42
CA SER A 183 -13.25 -12.75 15.88
C SER A 183 -12.02 -12.14 16.53
N VAL A 184 -11.11 -11.63 15.71
CA VAL A 184 -9.92 -10.88 16.16
C VAL A 184 -10.20 -9.39 15.95
N GLY A 185 -10.09 -8.60 17.02
CA GLY A 185 -10.25 -7.14 16.93
C GLY A 185 -9.06 -6.53 16.21
N SER A 186 -9.30 -5.89 15.05
CA SER A 186 -8.26 -5.28 14.22
C SER A 186 -8.84 -4.14 13.39
N LYS A 187 -8.03 -3.11 13.14
CA LYS A 187 -8.33 -2.00 12.23
C LYS A 187 -7.82 -2.23 10.80
N LEU A 188 -7.35 -3.43 10.47
CA LEU A 188 -6.79 -3.76 9.16
C LEU A 188 -7.71 -3.30 8.01
N GLY A 189 -9.01 -3.63 8.08
CA GLY A 189 -9.96 -3.25 7.05
C GLY A 189 -10.16 -1.74 6.93
N LYS A 190 -10.22 -1.04 8.06
CA LYS A 190 -10.33 0.43 8.09
C LYS A 190 -9.07 1.09 7.51
N PHE A 191 -7.88 0.63 7.91
CA PHE A 191 -6.61 1.16 7.41
C PHE A 191 -6.45 0.90 5.92
N TYR A 192 -6.78 -0.30 5.45
CA TYR A 192 -6.78 -0.63 4.03
C TYR A 192 -7.73 0.25 3.22
N GLY A 193 -8.95 0.49 3.72
CA GLY A 193 -9.91 1.38 3.06
C GLY A 193 -9.35 2.80 2.89
N MET A 194 -8.78 3.38 3.96
CA MET A 194 -8.14 4.70 3.90
C MET A 194 -6.88 4.70 3.02
N ALA A 195 -6.12 3.60 2.99
CA ALA A 195 -4.95 3.46 2.13
C ALA A 195 -5.35 3.49 0.64
N VAL A 196 -6.44 2.83 0.28
CA VAL A 196 -7.01 2.88 -1.08
C VAL A 196 -7.48 4.30 -1.44
N ASP A 197 -8.16 4.99 -0.51
CA ASP A 197 -8.59 6.38 -0.73
C ASP A 197 -7.39 7.32 -0.99
N VAL A 198 -6.31 7.20 -0.21
CA VAL A 198 -5.09 7.99 -0.41
C VAL A 198 -4.37 7.62 -1.71
N TYR A 199 -4.33 6.32 -2.02
CA TYR A 199 -3.78 5.84 -3.30
C TYR A 199 -4.54 6.40 -4.50
N ASP A 200 -5.87 6.37 -4.49
CA ASP A 200 -6.70 6.90 -5.57
C ASP A 200 -6.56 8.42 -5.68
N TYR A 201 -6.44 9.12 -4.56
CA TYR A 201 -6.16 10.56 -4.53
C TYR A 201 -4.79 10.89 -5.15
N GLU A 202 -3.74 10.15 -4.78
CA GLU A 202 -2.41 10.32 -5.36
C GLU A 202 -2.41 10.08 -6.86
N LYS A 203 -2.98 8.96 -7.29
CA LYS A 203 -3.10 8.60 -8.70
C LYS A 203 -3.83 9.65 -9.54
N GLY A 204 -4.84 10.31 -8.96
CA GLY A 204 -5.64 11.34 -9.64
C GLY A 204 -5.05 12.74 -9.60
N SER A 205 -4.39 13.12 -8.50
CA SER A 205 -3.92 14.49 -8.25
C SER A 205 -2.41 14.68 -8.36
N MET A 206 -1.64 13.58 -8.24
CA MET A 206 -0.17 13.61 -8.16
C MET A 206 0.30 14.58 -7.05
N PHE A 207 -0.37 14.51 -5.87
CA PHE A 207 -0.11 15.49 -4.81
C PHE A 207 1.29 15.37 -4.23
N LEU A 208 1.86 14.16 -4.20
CA LEU A 208 3.23 13.93 -3.74
C LEU A 208 4.26 14.55 -4.70
N GLU A 209 4.08 14.39 -6.01
CA GLU A 209 4.91 15.03 -7.03
C GLU A 209 4.80 16.56 -6.95
N ASN A 210 3.58 17.09 -6.83
CA ASN A 210 3.37 18.53 -6.75
C ASN A 210 4.00 19.11 -5.48
N TYR A 211 3.85 18.43 -4.34
CA TYR A 211 4.51 18.84 -3.10
C TYR A 211 6.04 18.77 -3.20
N ALA A 212 6.57 17.70 -3.78
CA ALA A 212 8.02 17.54 -3.98
C ALA A 212 8.60 18.59 -4.95
N LEU A 213 7.82 19.01 -5.95
CA LEU A 213 8.19 20.13 -6.83
C LEU A 213 8.32 21.43 -6.06
N ASP A 214 7.44 21.71 -5.12
CA ASP A 214 7.54 22.90 -4.29
C ASP A 214 8.75 22.83 -3.35
N VAL A 215 9.01 21.66 -2.76
CA VAL A 215 10.25 21.42 -1.99
C VAL A 215 11.49 21.63 -2.85
N MET A 216 11.56 21.03 -4.04
CA MET A 216 12.67 21.17 -4.97
C MET A 216 12.94 22.66 -5.30
N ARG A 217 11.89 23.46 -5.55
CA ARG A 217 12.02 24.90 -5.84
C ARG A 217 12.57 25.71 -4.67
N LEU A 218 12.40 25.26 -3.42
CA LEU A 218 12.92 25.91 -2.23
C LEU A 218 14.41 25.59 -1.98
N TYR A 219 14.85 24.40 -2.35
CA TYR A 219 16.18 23.88 -2.02
C TYR A 219 17.15 23.86 -3.20
N ALA A 220 16.68 23.95 -4.45
CA ALA A 220 17.51 23.87 -5.62
C ALA A 220 17.41 25.11 -6.52
N PRO A 221 18.49 25.48 -7.24
CA PRO A 221 18.47 26.55 -8.22
C PRO A 221 17.64 26.14 -9.43
N VAL A 222 16.49 26.79 -9.71
CA VAL A 222 15.65 26.48 -10.89
C VAL A 222 15.91 27.49 -12.00
N THR A 223 15.52 28.72 -11.82
CA THR A 223 15.74 29.81 -12.79
C THR A 223 16.07 31.08 -12.03
N GLY A 224 17.13 31.73 -12.44
CA GLY A 224 17.54 32.97 -11.80
C GLY A 224 18.53 33.77 -12.61
N THR A 225 18.83 34.95 -12.06
CA THR A 225 19.80 35.89 -12.63
C THR A 225 20.55 36.55 -11.49
N GLU A 226 21.86 36.45 -11.51
CA GLU A 226 22.73 37.15 -10.56
C GLU A 226 23.45 38.32 -11.24
N ILE A 227 23.59 39.43 -10.51
CA ILE A 227 24.34 40.57 -10.99
C ILE A 227 25.84 40.30 -10.74
N GLY A 228 26.61 40.19 -11.79
CA GLY A 228 28.05 39.94 -11.73
C GLY A 228 28.67 39.70 -13.11
N CYS A 229 29.98 39.96 -13.20
CA CYS A 229 30.75 39.74 -14.43
C CYS A 229 31.66 38.51 -14.35
N ALA A 230 31.60 37.74 -13.29
CA ALA A 230 32.30 36.48 -13.13
C ALA A 230 31.35 35.30 -13.41
N PRO A 231 31.82 34.18 -13.99
CA PRO A 231 31.03 32.97 -14.13
C PRO A 231 30.60 32.46 -12.74
N LYS A 232 29.37 31.95 -12.65
CA LYS A 232 28.89 31.22 -11.46
C LYS A 232 29.05 29.73 -11.72
N ILE A 233 29.67 29.05 -10.77
CA ILE A 233 29.86 27.60 -10.82
C ILE A 233 28.86 26.99 -9.83
N PHE A 234 28.08 26.03 -10.33
CA PHE A 234 27.20 25.18 -9.52
C PHE A 234 27.85 23.80 -9.40
N VAL A 235 27.85 23.25 -8.20
CA VAL A 235 28.34 21.88 -7.94
C VAL A 235 27.14 20.94 -7.95
N GLU A 236 27.18 19.99 -8.84
CA GLU A 236 26.05 19.05 -9.03
C GLU A 236 25.72 18.27 -7.76
N GLU A 237 26.76 17.80 -7.04
CA GLU A 237 26.64 17.06 -5.80
C GLU A 237 25.94 17.91 -4.72
N ASP A 238 26.34 19.17 -4.56
CA ASP A 238 25.72 20.06 -3.57
C ASP A 238 24.22 20.27 -3.86
N ILE A 239 23.85 20.41 -5.14
CA ILE A 239 22.44 20.55 -5.53
C ILE A 239 21.65 19.27 -5.23
N LYS A 240 22.24 18.10 -5.49
CA LYS A 240 21.60 16.81 -5.18
C LYS A 240 21.41 16.62 -3.68
N ASP A 241 22.44 16.93 -2.90
CA ASP A 241 22.39 16.86 -1.44
C ASP A 241 21.35 17.82 -0.86
N ASP A 242 21.25 19.04 -1.38
CA ASP A 242 20.24 20.01 -0.97
C ASP A 242 18.81 19.53 -1.28
N ILE A 243 18.58 18.91 -2.45
CA ILE A 243 17.27 18.33 -2.81
C ILE A 243 16.93 17.15 -1.88
N VAL A 244 17.86 16.22 -1.70
CA VAL A 244 17.67 15.03 -0.85
C VAL A 244 17.40 15.47 0.60
N GLY A 245 18.18 16.42 1.12
CA GLY A 245 17.97 17.00 2.45
C GLY A 245 16.64 17.71 2.58
N GLY A 246 16.24 18.46 1.55
CA GLY A 246 14.94 19.13 1.46
C GLY A 246 13.77 18.13 1.49
N LEU A 247 13.83 17.08 0.69
CA LEU A 247 12.82 16.02 0.67
C LEU A 247 12.74 15.31 2.02
N ALA A 248 13.89 14.94 2.62
CA ALA A 248 13.93 14.29 3.92
C ALA A 248 13.33 15.14 5.04
N ALA A 249 13.53 16.46 5.00
CA ALA A 249 12.98 17.37 5.98
C ALA A 249 11.48 17.65 5.82
N ASN A 250 10.95 17.63 4.58
CA ASN A 250 9.60 18.10 4.31
C ASN A 250 8.59 16.97 4.12
N ILE A 251 8.93 15.84 3.51
CA ILE A 251 7.98 14.74 3.28
C ILE A 251 7.35 14.25 4.60
N GLY A 252 8.15 14.11 5.66
CA GLY A 252 7.65 13.72 6.99
C GLY A 252 6.74 14.74 7.67
N MET A 253 6.67 15.97 7.16
CA MET A 253 5.78 17.02 7.66
C MET A 253 4.41 17.03 6.96
N LEU A 254 4.30 16.36 5.81
CA LEU A 254 3.06 16.29 5.04
C LEU A 254 1.95 15.60 5.86
N LYS A 255 0.76 16.19 5.83
CA LYS A 255 -0.44 15.70 6.51
C LYS A 255 -1.65 15.79 5.59
N LEU A 256 -2.63 14.92 5.85
CA LEU A 256 -3.94 14.99 5.22
C LEU A 256 -4.95 15.60 6.20
N GLU A 257 -5.93 16.33 5.68
CA GLU A 257 -7.01 16.86 6.50
C GLU A 257 -7.78 15.72 7.17
N GLY A 258 -8.02 15.85 8.47
CA GLY A 258 -8.66 14.79 9.23
C GLY A 258 -8.86 15.13 10.70
N SER A 259 -8.94 14.11 11.55
CA SER A 259 -9.18 14.27 12.99
C SER A 259 -8.06 15.04 13.72
N TYR A 260 -6.84 14.96 13.21
CA TYR A 260 -5.65 15.56 13.83
C TYR A 260 -5.25 16.89 13.20
N TYR A 261 -5.64 17.13 11.95
CA TYR A 261 -5.25 18.31 11.18
C TYR A 261 -6.46 18.92 10.51
N ASP A 262 -6.71 20.21 10.81
CA ASP A 262 -7.81 20.98 10.25
C ASP A 262 -7.22 22.19 9.50
N LEU A 263 -7.58 22.37 8.23
CA LEU A 263 -7.19 23.52 7.41
C LEU A 263 -7.67 24.87 7.95
N ALA A 264 -8.60 24.89 8.91
CA ALA A 264 -9.06 26.11 9.56
C ALA A 264 -8.00 26.77 10.43
N SER A 265 -6.93 26.06 10.83
CA SER A 265 -5.79 26.65 11.53
C SER A 265 -4.76 27.15 10.51
N ALA A 266 -4.77 28.45 10.25
CA ALA A 266 -4.02 29.13 9.18
C ALA A 266 -2.46 28.99 9.22
N GLY A 267 -1.89 28.39 10.27
CA GLY A 267 -0.43 28.19 10.40
C GLY A 267 0.12 26.92 9.76
N GLU A 268 -0.73 25.94 9.48
CA GLU A 268 -0.31 24.59 9.03
C GLU A 268 -0.73 24.29 7.59
N SER A 269 -1.42 25.22 6.93
CA SER A 269 -2.00 25.01 5.58
C SER A 269 -1.00 24.62 4.49
N TYR A 270 0.30 24.88 4.69
CA TYR A 270 1.33 24.45 3.74
C TYR A 270 1.58 22.93 3.77
N PHE A 271 1.44 22.31 4.95
CA PHE A 271 1.73 20.90 5.14
C PHE A 271 0.49 20.01 5.12
N VAL A 272 -0.70 20.60 5.15
CA VAL A 272 -1.97 19.87 5.16
C VAL A 272 -2.58 19.91 3.76
N SER A 273 -2.75 18.73 3.16
CA SER A 273 -3.41 18.57 1.87
C SER A 273 -4.89 18.25 2.06
N ASP A 274 -5.74 19.00 1.35
CA ASP A 274 -7.17 18.71 1.25
C ASP A 274 -7.38 17.68 0.11
N ALA A 275 -7.61 16.43 0.50
CA ALA A 275 -7.87 15.34 -0.43
C ALA A 275 -9.36 15.22 -0.81
N GLY A 276 -10.23 16.07 -0.23
CA GLY A 276 -11.68 15.97 -0.41
C GLY A 276 -12.34 14.86 0.42
N PHE A 277 -11.59 14.13 1.21
CA PHE A 277 -12.04 13.19 2.24
C PHE A 277 -11.23 13.40 3.53
N ARG A 278 -11.78 12.93 4.65
CA ARG A 278 -11.13 13.07 5.95
C ARG A 278 -10.47 11.78 6.37
N VAL A 279 -9.25 11.90 6.88
CA VAL A 279 -8.51 10.78 7.48
C VAL A 279 -8.70 10.81 9.00
N ASP A 280 -9.39 9.83 9.54
CA ASP A 280 -9.73 9.77 10.97
C ASP A 280 -8.74 8.98 11.82
N GLU A 281 -7.65 8.50 11.22
CA GLU A 281 -6.55 7.79 11.87
C GLU A 281 -5.21 8.50 11.62
N ASN A 282 -4.17 8.11 12.35
CA ASN A 282 -2.85 8.68 12.11
C ASN A 282 -2.30 8.23 10.76
N VAL A 283 -1.76 9.18 10.00
CA VAL A 283 -1.05 8.93 8.76
C VAL A 283 0.32 9.59 8.78
N ASN A 284 1.35 8.84 8.34
CA ASN A 284 2.69 9.35 8.11
C ASN A 284 3.09 9.17 6.65
N PHE A 285 3.78 10.18 6.12
CA PHE A 285 4.51 10.09 4.87
C PHE A 285 6.01 10.06 5.19
N MET A 286 6.71 9.05 4.70
CA MET A 286 8.13 8.86 5.04
C MET A 286 8.99 8.80 3.79
N TYR A 287 10.13 9.44 3.88
CA TYR A 287 11.21 9.33 2.91
C TYR A 287 12.55 9.18 3.66
N SER A 288 13.44 8.39 3.10
CA SER A 288 14.81 8.24 3.63
C SER A 288 15.83 8.45 2.51
N PRO A 289 16.88 9.23 2.74
CA PRO A 289 18.00 9.38 1.80
C PRO A 289 18.72 8.06 1.43
N ASN A 290 18.54 7.02 2.24
CA ASN A 290 19.12 5.70 2.00
C ASN A 290 18.26 4.84 1.05
N TRP A 291 17.07 5.28 0.70
CA TRP A 291 16.21 4.59 -0.25
C TRP A 291 16.60 4.88 -1.70
N PRO A 292 16.19 4.03 -2.65
CA PRO A 292 16.50 4.21 -4.06
C PRO A 292 16.00 5.57 -4.56
N THR A 293 16.94 6.50 -4.77
CA THR A 293 16.64 7.86 -5.24
C THR A 293 17.55 8.16 -6.43
N SER A 294 16.99 8.72 -7.50
CA SER A 294 17.79 9.25 -8.61
C SER A 294 17.44 10.71 -8.88
N ILE A 295 18.46 11.53 -9.13
CA ILE A 295 18.32 12.94 -9.46
C ILE A 295 19.24 13.22 -10.63
N ASP A 296 18.63 13.61 -11.75
CA ASP A 296 19.35 14.10 -12.94
C ASP A 296 19.10 15.59 -13.13
N ILE A 297 20.19 16.34 -13.32
CA ILE A 297 20.18 17.78 -13.43
C ILE A 297 20.53 18.19 -14.86
N HIS A 298 19.63 18.89 -15.52
CA HIS A 298 19.83 19.40 -16.87
C HIS A 298 20.00 20.92 -16.84
N GLY A 299 21.14 21.40 -17.28
CA GLY A 299 21.51 22.83 -17.32
C GLY A 299 23.01 23.04 -17.33
N ASP A 300 23.42 24.29 -17.52
CA ASP A 300 24.84 24.64 -17.53
C ASP A 300 25.34 24.85 -16.08
N LEU A 301 26.15 23.90 -15.60
CA LEU A 301 26.77 23.99 -14.27
C LEU A 301 27.75 25.16 -14.16
N VAL A 302 28.20 25.70 -15.28
CA VAL A 302 29.02 26.93 -15.36
C VAL A 302 28.22 28.00 -16.08
N ALA A 303 27.44 28.77 -15.35
CA ALA A 303 26.67 29.87 -15.89
C ALA A 303 27.61 31.06 -16.28
N LYS A 304 27.55 31.50 -17.52
CA LYS A 304 28.42 32.54 -18.04
C LYS A 304 27.78 33.92 -17.95
N PRO A 305 28.57 34.96 -17.63
CA PRO A 305 28.07 36.33 -17.63
C PRO A 305 27.71 36.78 -19.05
N VAL A 306 26.61 37.51 -19.14
CA VAL A 306 26.16 38.19 -20.37
C VAL A 306 26.06 39.70 -20.10
N GLY A 307 25.92 40.52 -21.16
CA GLY A 307 25.81 41.96 -21.03
C GLY A 307 27.15 42.72 -21.04
N LEU A 308 28.29 42.03 -21.26
CA LEU A 308 29.57 42.66 -21.50
C LEU A 308 29.52 43.44 -22.81
N GLN A 309 29.35 44.77 -22.74
CA GLN A 309 29.43 45.62 -23.90
C GLN A 309 30.85 46.22 -24.01
N GLU A 310 31.56 45.86 -25.10
CA GLU A 310 32.84 46.47 -25.38
C GLU A 310 32.69 47.98 -25.55
N GLY A 311 33.44 48.76 -24.77
CA GLY A 311 33.49 50.22 -24.87
C GLY A 311 32.67 51.01 -23.86
N MET A 312 31.86 50.37 -22.99
CA MET A 312 31.08 51.08 -21.97
C MET A 312 31.78 51.27 -20.61
N GLY A 313 32.99 50.79 -20.41
CA GLY A 313 33.76 50.96 -19.18
C GLY A 313 32.98 50.57 -17.91
N MET A 314 33.01 51.44 -16.90
CA MET A 314 32.30 51.22 -15.63
C MET A 314 30.76 51.31 -15.70
N MET A 315 30.18 51.68 -16.86
CA MET A 315 28.70 51.77 -17.04
C MET A 315 28.07 50.51 -17.64
N GLY A 316 28.87 49.53 -18.06
CA GLY A 316 28.36 48.21 -18.44
C GLY A 316 28.10 47.36 -17.21
N PHE A 317 26.89 46.85 -17.07
CA PHE A 317 26.64 45.85 -16.04
C PHE A 317 26.44 44.46 -16.65
N CYS A 318 26.99 43.47 -15.97
CA CYS A 318 26.88 42.09 -16.38
C CYS A 318 25.91 41.37 -15.48
N TYR A 319 25.27 40.37 -16.01
CA TYR A 319 24.44 39.42 -15.21
C TYR A 319 24.71 37.99 -15.65
N VAL A 320 24.51 37.07 -14.75
CA VAL A 320 24.70 35.63 -14.95
C VAL A 320 23.35 34.94 -14.88
N PRO A 321 22.72 34.65 -16.02
CA PRO A 321 21.48 33.89 -16.02
C PRO A 321 21.77 32.40 -15.85
N TYR A 322 20.89 31.68 -15.19
CA TYR A 322 20.93 30.23 -15.09
C TYR A 322 19.53 29.65 -15.16
N HIS A 323 19.45 28.43 -15.66
CA HIS A 323 18.22 27.66 -15.76
C HIS A 323 18.54 26.17 -15.61
N PHE A 324 17.89 25.50 -14.65
CA PHE A 324 18.02 24.07 -14.42
C PHE A 324 16.67 23.40 -14.51
N VAL A 325 16.68 22.17 -15.03
CA VAL A 325 15.54 21.27 -15.13
C VAL A 325 15.93 19.94 -14.47
N TYR A 326 15.03 19.38 -13.71
CA TYR A 326 15.28 18.21 -12.86
C TYR A 326 14.42 17.03 -13.27
N ASP A 327 15.03 15.85 -13.30
CA ASP A 327 14.33 14.57 -13.26
C ASP A 327 14.64 13.94 -11.89
N ILE A 328 13.60 13.67 -11.09
CA ILE A 328 13.75 13.17 -9.72
C ILE A 328 12.82 11.98 -9.53
N ASN A 329 13.37 10.85 -9.04
CA ASN A 329 12.62 9.66 -8.71
C ASN A 329 12.99 9.24 -7.28
N PHE A 330 12.00 9.09 -6.42
CA PHE A 330 12.21 8.66 -5.03
C PHE A 330 10.95 7.98 -4.47
N PRO A 331 11.09 7.05 -3.51
CA PRO A 331 9.95 6.40 -2.88
C PRO A 331 9.42 7.23 -1.71
N VAL A 332 8.10 7.18 -1.51
CA VAL A 332 7.43 7.62 -0.29
C VAL A 332 6.70 6.44 0.31
N LEU A 333 6.99 6.09 1.55
CA LEU A 333 6.25 5.10 2.32
C LEU A 333 5.13 5.80 3.08
N ILE A 334 3.90 5.36 2.86
CA ILE A 334 2.70 5.87 3.52
C ILE A 334 2.30 4.86 4.59
N GLN A 335 2.06 5.33 5.82
CA GLN A 335 1.72 4.48 6.96
C GLN A 335 0.47 5.00 7.65
N PHE A 336 -0.54 4.15 7.78
CA PHE A 336 -1.65 4.30 8.72
C PHE A 336 -1.33 3.52 9.98
N TYR A 337 -1.53 4.10 11.15
CA TYR A 337 -1.13 3.44 12.39
C TYR A 337 -1.95 3.91 13.60
N ASP A 338 -1.99 3.04 14.60
CA ASP A 338 -2.38 3.39 15.95
C ASP A 338 -1.38 2.82 16.98
N GLU A 339 -1.79 2.65 18.23
CA GLU A 339 -0.93 2.14 19.30
C GLU A 339 -0.57 0.65 19.13
N LYS A 340 -1.29 -0.11 18.28
CA LYS A 340 -1.20 -1.56 18.19
C LYS A 340 -0.89 -2.08 16.80
N GLU A 341 -1.37 -1.40 15.77
CA GLU A 341 -1.38 -1.88 14.41
C GLU A 341 -0.84 -0.83 13.45
N ILE A 342 -0.30 -1.30 12.34
CA ILE A 342 0.19 -0.48 11.24
C ILE A 342 -0.30 -1.08 9.93
N PHE A 343 -0.58 -0.22 8.95
CA PHE A 343 -0.75 -0.57 7.55
C PHE A 343 0.10 0.36 6.70
N GLN A 344 0.99 -0.19 5.86
CA GLN A 344 1.95 0.62 5.12
C GLN A 344 2.12 0.15 3.67
N PHE A 345 2.36 1.10 2.77
CA PHE A 345 2.65 0.82 1.38
C PHE A 345 3.50 1.92 0.75
N PRO A 346 4.45 1.60 -0.13
CA PRO A 346 5.25 2.59 -0.82
C PRO A 346 4.62 3.00 -2.16
N ILE A 347 4.83 4.29 -2.49
CA ILE A 347 4.55 4.87 -3.82
C ILE A 347 5.86 5.42 -4.38
N GLY A 348 6.10 5.19 -5.67
CA GLY A 348 7.20 5.79 -6.40
C GLY A 348 6.82 7.15 -6.97
N VAL A 349 7.37 8.23 -6.39
CA VAL A 349 7.18 9.61 -6.84
C VAL A 349 8.11 9.90 -8.00
N VAL A 350 7.58 10.44 -9.12
CA VAL A 350 8.32 10.66 -10.35
C VAL A 350 8.09 12.08 -10.87
N ILE A 351 9.16 12.87 -10.85
CA ILE A 351 9.23 14.20 -11.44
C ILE A 351 10.07 14.11 -12.72
N SER A 352 9.52 14.56 -13.83
CA SER A 352 10.24 14.61 -15.10
C SER A 352 10.22 16.02 -15.68
N LYS A 353 11.40 16.53 -16.01
CA LYS A 353 11.59 17.90 -16.53
C LYS A 353 10.95 18.97 -15.66
N SER A 354 11.14 18.85 -14.35
CA SER A 354 10.56 19.76 -13.32
C SER A 354 9.02 19.84 -13.37
N GLN A 355 8.36 18.74 -13.73
CA GLN A 355 6.91 18.57 -13.74
C GLN A 355 6.54 17.22 -13.17
N ALA A 356 5.36 17.12 -12.53
CA ALA A 356 4.79 15.84 -12.15
C ALA A 356 4.61 14.96 -13.40
N ARG A 357 5.08 13.72 -13.33
CA ARG A 357 5.04 12.83 -14.49
C ARG A 357 3.71 12.11 -14.58
N GLU A 358 2.94 12.45 -15.58
CA GLU A 358 1.72 11.72 -15.92
C GLU A 358 2.07 10.40 -16.63
N ALA A 359 1.49 9.31 -16.15
CA ALA A 359 1.59 8.03 -16.85
C ALA A 359 0.77 8.06 -18.14
N LEU A 360 1.24 7.33 -19.14
CA LEU A 360 0.44 7.09 -20.34
C LEU A 360 -0.83 6.33 -19.93
N PRO A 361 -2.01 6.77 -20.44
CA PRO A 361 -3.25 6.07 -20.12
C PRO A 361 -3.17 4.61 -20.60
N THR A 362 -3.26 3.68 -19.66
CA THR A 362 -3.48 2.29 -19.97
C THR A 362 -4.94 2.17 -20.42
N THR A 363 -5.18 2.10 -21.72
CA THR A 363 -6.52 1.80 -22.24
C THR A 363 -6.94 0.45 -21.66
N GLY A 364 -7.90 0.49 -20.74
CA GLY A 364 -8.35 -0.69 -19.98
C GLY A 364 -8.60 -1.89 -20.88
N GLY A 365 -8.01 -3.01 -20.52
CA GLY A 365 -8.33 -4.32 -21.06
C GLY A 365 -7.64 -4.70 -22.38
N MET A 366 -6.77 -3.88 -22.95
CA MET A 366 -5.91 -4.37 -24.04
C MET A 366 -4.55 -4.75 -23.42
N SER A 367 -4.30 -6.05 -23.30
CA SER A 367 -2.96 -6.54 -23.04
C SER A 367 -2.02 -5.92 -24.10
N ILE A 368 -0.88 -5.39 -23.68
CA ILE A 368 0.15 -4.87 -24.58
C ILE A 368 0.53 -5.93 -25.63
N GLU A 369 0.43 -7.20 -25.27
CA GLU A 369 0.62 -8.36 -26.15
C GLU A 369 -0.28 -8.32 -27.41
N SER A 370 -1.54 -7.85 -27.33
CA SER A 370 -2.42 -7.85 -28.50
C SER A 370 -2.09 -6.74 -29.51
N ARG A 371 -1.56 -5.59 -29.07
CA ARG A 371 -1.16 -4.51 -29.99
C ARG A 371 0.23 -4.70 -30.59
N VAL A 372 1.16 -5.26 -29.82
CA VAL A 372 2.49 -5.60 -30.35
C VAL A 372 2.38 -6.70 -31.40
N CYS A 373 1.47 -7.66 -31.24
CA CYS A 373 1.23 -8.70 -32.23
C CYS A 373 0.46 -8.24 -33.48
N GLU A 374 -0.39 -7.21 -33.37
CA GLU A 374 -1.11 -6.66 -34.54
C GLU A 374 -0.18 -5.89 -35.49
N PHE A 375 0.94 -5.37 -34.99
CA PHE A 375 1.96 -4.66 -35.77
C PHE A 375 3.21 -5.49 -36.05
N ALA A 376 3.25 -6.76 -35.68
CA ALA A 376 4.39 -7.65 -35.85
C ALA A 376 4.81 -7.91 -37.31
N ASN A 377 4.03 -7.43 -38.28
CA ASN A 377 4.31 -7.57 -39.71
C ASN A 377 4.80 -6.27 -40.38
N GLN A 378 5.14 -5.23 -39.62
CA GLN A 378 5.80 -4.04 -40.20
C GLN A 378 7.32 -4.22 -40.12
N GLU A 379 7.95 -4.30 -41.28
CA GLU A 379 9.41 -4.16 -41.36
C GLU A 379 9.79 -2.75 -40.89
N VAL A 380 10.58 -2.66 -39.83
CA VAL A 380 11.13 -1.42 -39.30
C VAL A 380 12.58 -1.33 -39.82
N ASP A 381 12.82 -0.43 -40.75
CA ASP A 381 14.16 -0.12 -41.19
C ASP A 381 14.86 0.71 -40.10
N VAL A 382 15.85 0.14 -39.45
CA VAL A 382 16.68 0.83 -38.45
C VAL A 382 17.98 1.30 -39.13
N TYR A 383 18.13 2.59 -39.24
CA TYR A 383 19.36 3.21 -39.75
C TYR A 383 20.24 3.66 -38.58
N THR A 384 21.46 3.18 -38.52
CA THR A 384 22.48 3.61 -37.58
C THR A 384 23.46 4.56 -38.25
N TYR A 385 23.82 5.65 -37.54
CA TYR A 385 24.73 6.66 -38.01
C TYR A 385 25.91 6.85 -37.06
N ASP A 386 27.10 7.18 -37.56
CA ASP A 386 28.22 7.61 -36.73
C ASP A 386 28.03 9.08 -36.26
N VAL A 387 28.99 9.57 -35.47
CA VAL A 387 28.97 10.94 -34.94
C VAL A 387 29.03 12.04 -36.03
N ASP A 388 29.44 11.68 -37.24
CA ASP A 388 29.54 12.56 -38.41
C ASP A 388 28.34 12.40 -39.36
N LEU A 389 27.27 11.70 -38.90
CA LEU A 389 26.05 11.41 -39.67
C LEU A 389 26.24 10.52 -40.90
N ASN A 390 27.32 9.73 -40.98
CA ASN A 390 27.45 8.71 -42.00
C ASN A 390 26.72 7.42 -41.59
N PRO A 391 26.01 6.78 -42.54
CA PRO A 391 25.33 5.51 -42.22
C PRO A 391 26.35 4.41 -41.91
N VAL A 392 26.15 3.71 -40.81
CA VAL A 392 26.98 2.57 -40.35
C VAL A 392 26.15 1.33 -40.33
N GLU A 393 26.67 0.25 -40.90
CA GLU A 393 26.01 -1.08 -40.76
C GLU A 393 26.11 -1.58 -39.30
N ALA A 394 24.95 -1.83 -38.70
CA ALA A 394 24.89 -2.48 -37.40
C ALA A 394 25.39 -3.93 -37.53
N ARG A 395 26.41 -4.29 -36.79
CA ARG A 395 26.89 -5.67 -36.64
C ARG A 395 26.33 -6.35 -35.43
#